data_556bcd6763e3da266bb51ab5b84e277a
#
_entry.id   556bcd6763e3da266bb51ab5b84e277a
#
_cell.length_a   1.000
_cell.length_b   1.000
_cell.length_c   1.000
_cell.angle_alpha   90.00
_cell.angle_beta   90.00
_cell.angle_gamma   90.00
#
_symmetry.space_group_name_H-M   'P 1'
#
loop_
_entity.id
_entity.type
_entity.pdbx_description
1 polymer ?
#
loop_
_entity_poly.entity_id
_entity_poly.type
_entity_poly.pdbx_seq_one_letter_code
_entity_poly.pdbx_strand_id
1 'polypeptide(L)'
;MKQYLDLMRHIRQHGARKEDRTGTGTLSVFGPQLRFDLRDGFPLFTTKKIHLRSVVYELLWFLRGDTNVAWLRENGVTIWDEWANEQGELGPVYGKQWRSWLAPDGHTIDQIAHAIEQLRRNPDSRRIMVSAWNVGELEEMALMPCHALFQFYVASGRLSCQLYQRSADVFLGVPFNIASYALLTHMFAQQCDLEPGELVWTGGDTHLYLNHLEQADLQLARTPLPLPRLAIHRRPRTIFEYDYEDFEFVNYEHLAAIKAPVAV
;
A
#
# COMPACT_ATOMS: atom_id res chain seq x y z
N MET A 1 14.23 7.52 -1.33
CA MET A 1 14.41 6.12 -1.82
C MET A 1 15.62 5.40 -1.23
N LYS A 2 16.61 6.12 -0.68
CA LYS A 2 17.80 5.49 -0.09
C LYS A 2 17.46 4.50 1.02
N GLN A 3 16.55 4.87 1.95
CA GLN A 3 16.13 4.03 3.08
C GLN A 3 15.57 2.65 2.66
N TYR A 4 14.86 2.57 1.51
CA TYR A 4 14.39 1.28 0.98
C TYR A 4 15.54 0.43 0.44
N LEU A 5 16.48 1.03 -0.31
CA LEU A 5 17.64 0.30 -0.81
C LEU A 5 18.54 -0.16 0.35
N ASP A 6 18.65 0.63 1.41
CA ASP A 6 19.39 0.26 2.62
C ASP A 6 18.71 -0.92 3.34
N LEU A 7 17.36 -0.93 3.42
CA LEU A 7 16.60 -2.08 3.94
C LEU A 7 16.83 -3.34 3.09
N MET A 8 16.71 -3.24 1.77
CA MET A 8 16.95 -4.39 0.87
C MET A 8 18.37 -4.93 1.02
N ARG A 9 19.39 -4.05 1.11
CA ARG A 9 20.78 -4.41 1.37
C ARG A 9 20.94 -5.09 2.73
N HIS A 10 20.28 -4.58 3.74
CA HIS A 10 20.30 -5.17 5.08
C HIS A 10 19.70 -6.59 5.09
N ILE A 11 18.56 -6.80 4.45
CA ILE A 11 17.96 -8.14 4.31
C ILE A 11 18.89 -9.08 3.55
N ARG A 12 19.47 -8.60 2.45
CA ARG A 12 20.38 -9.36 1.60
C ARG A 12 21.62 -9.85 2.37
N GLN A 13 22.12 -9.05 3.31
CA GLN A 13 23.36 -9.31 4.06
C GLN A 13 23.12 -10.01 5.41
N HIS A 14 21.98 -9.75 6.07
CA HIS A 14 21.72 -10.14 7.46
C HIS A 14 20.40 -10.89 7.64
N GLY A 15 19.59 -11.05 6.59
CA GLY A 15 18.32 -11.75 6.67
C GLY A 15 18.50 -13.23 7.07
N ALA A 16 17.68 -13.67 8.02
CA ALA A 16 17.61 -15.09 8.36
C ALA A 16 16.93 -15.86 7.23
N ARG A 17 17.52 -17.00 6.85
CA ARG A 17 16.87 -17.89 5.88
C ARG A 17 15.67 -18.57 6.53
N LYS A 18 14.53 -18.52 5.85
CA LYS A 18 13.27 -19.15 6.28
C LYS A 18 12.61 -19.86 5.12
N GLU A 19 11.95 -20.96 5.43
CA GLU A 19 10.97 -21.56 4.53
C GLU A 19 9.68 -20.73 4.57
N ASP A 20 8.90 -20.81 3.50
CA ASP A 20 7.63 -20.11 3.37
C ASP A 20 6.56 -21.02 2.75
N ARG A 21 5.30 -20.55 2.78
CA ARG A 21 4.15 -21.30 2.25
C ARG A 21 4.31 -21.70 0.77
N THR A 22 5.00 -20.89 -0.02
CA THR A 22 5.19 -21.13 -1.46
C THR A 22 6.31 -22.14 -1.76
N GLY A 23 7.11 -22.53 -0.77
CA GLY A 23 8.27 -23.40 -0.96
C GLY A 23 9.46 -22.72 -1.65
N THR A 24 9.39 -21.43 -1.96
CA THR A 24 10.49 -20.67 -2.60
C THR A 24 11.63 -20.40 -1.63
N GLY A 25 11.32 -20.19 -0.34
CA GLY A 25 12.23 -19.73 0.68
C GLY A 25 12.53 -18.25 0.63
N THR A 26 12.93 -17.68 1.76
CA THR A 26 13.16 -16.23 1.91
C THR A 26 14.41 -15.94 2.74
N LEU A 27 14.95 -14.70 2.56
CA LEU A 27 15.77 -14.01 3.56
C LEU A 27 14.88 -13.00 4.26
N SER A 28 14.80 -13.03 5.58
CA SER A 28 13.83 -12.24 6.35
C SER A 28 14.49 -11.51 7.52
N VAL A 29 13.98 -10.28 7.78
CA VAL A 29 14.22 -9.51 9.01
C VAL A 29 12.87 -9.14 9.63
N PHE A 30 12.84 -8.82 10.92
CA PHE A 30 11.60 -8.53 11.63
C PHE A 30 11.59 -7.10 12.19
N GLY A 31 10.50 -6.37 11.94
CA GLY A 31 10.22 -5.10 12.57
C GLY A 31 10.94 -3.86 12.00
N PRO A 32 11.40 -3.80 10.73
CA PRO A 32 11.99 -2.58 10.18
C PRO A 32 10.94 -1.49 9.99
N GLN A 33 11.39 -0.22 10.08
CA GLN A 33 10.56 0.93 9.80
C GLN A 33 11.25 1.85 8.79
N LEU A 34 10.48 2.36 7.83
CA LEU A 34 10.90 3.37 6.86
C LEU A 34 10.04 4.62 6.99
N ARG A 35 10.65 5.79 6.81
CA ARG A 35 9.94 7.08 6.82
C ARG A 35 10.17 7.82 5.51
N PHE A 36 9.09 8.41 5.00
CA PHE A 36 9.09 9.19 3.77
C PHE A 36 8.42 10.53 4.06
N ASP A 37 9.18 11.63 4.02
CA ASP A 37 8.61 12.97 4.07
C ASP A 37 7.95 13.25 2.71
N LEU A 38 6.63 13.39 2.69
CA LEU A 38 5.86 13.59 1.47
C LEU A 38 6.07 14.99 0.85
N ARG A 39 6.73 15.89 1.57
CA ARG A 39 7.14 17.21 1.07
C ARG A 39 8.37 17.14 0.16
N ASP A 40 9.23 16.15 0.37
CA ASP A 40 10.43 15.93 -0.46
C ASP A 40 10.12 15.39 -1.85
N GLY A 41 8.87 14.95 -2.06
CA GLY A 41 8.36 14.36 -3.28
C GLY A 41 7.55 13.09 -2.99
N PHE A 42 6.89 12.58 -4.03
CA PHE A 42 6.10 11.37 -3.92
C PHE A 42 7.04 10.14 -3.88
N PRO A 43 6.91 9.24 -2.87
CA PRO A 43 7.85 8.14 -2.66
C PRO A 43 7.66 7.00 -3.68
N LEU A 44 7.83 7.32 -4.95
CA LEU A 44 7.78 6.40 -6.06
C LEU A 44 9.19 5.94 -6.45
N PHE A 45 9.33 4.65 -6.67
CA PHE A 45 10.63 4.04 -6.93
C PHE A 45 11.13 4.40 -8.33
N THR A 46 12.36 4.91 -8.42
CA THR A 46 13.02 5.33 -9.66
C THR A 46 14.08 4.33 -10.14
N THR A 47 14.55 3.46 -9.24
CA THR A 47 15.54 2.41 -9.56
C THR A 47 14.97 1.25 -10.38
N LYS A 48 13.64 1.15 -10.47
CA LYS A 48 12.90 0.33 -11.43
C LYS A 48 11.54 0.97 -11.70
N LYS A 49 10.98 0.72 -12.89
CA LYS A 49 9.64 1.18 -13.24
C LYS A 49 8.59 0.50 -12.35
N ILE A 50 7.69 1.28 -11.76
CA ILE A 50 6.50 0.80 -11.05
C ILE A 50 5.29 0.94 -11.97
N HIS A 51 4.40 -0.05 -11.95
CA HIS A 51 3.18 -0.03 -12.73
C HIS A 51 2.11 0.81 -12.03
N LEU A 52 2.18 2.13 -12.23
CA LEU A 52 1.32 3.13 -11.55
C LEU A 52 -0.17 2.86 -11.74
N ARG A 53 -0.57 2.40 -12.93
CA ARG A 53 -1.97 2.06 -13.19
C ARG A 53 -2.51 1.05 -12.18
N SER A 54 -1.75 0.00 -11.89
CA SER A 54 -2.15 -0.99 -10.89
C SER A 54 -2.21 -0.40 -9.48
N VAL A 55 -1.23 0.44 -9.09
CA VAL A 55 -1.23 1.08 -7.76
C VAL A 55 -2.48 1.94 -7.55
N VAL A 56 -2.81 2.79 -8.52
CA VAL A 56 -3.94 3.72 -8.41
C VAL A 56 -5.28 2.97 -8.44
N TYR A 57 -5.47 2.07 -9.42
CA TYR A 57 -6.73 1.33 -9.55
C TYR A 57 -6.97 0.38 -8.38
N GLU A 58 -5.93 -0.27 -7.83
CA GLU A 58 -6.07 -1.10 -6.64
C GLU A 58 -6.55 -0.27 -5.44
N LEU A 59 -5.96 0.91 -5.20
CA LEU A 59 -6.39 1.79 -4.12
C LEU A 59 -7.84 2.28 -4.31
N LEU A 60 -8.21 2.68 -5.52
CA LEU A 60 -9.57 3.09 -5.83
C LEU A 60 -10.56 1.92 -5.67
N TRP A 61 -10.16 0.71 -6.02
CA TRP A 61 -10.95 -0.49 -5.84
C TRP A 61 -11.19 -0.79 -4.35
N PHE A 62 -10.18 -0.66 -3.48
CA PHE A 62 -10.38 -0.75 -2.03
C PHE A 62 -11.35 0.32 -1.52
N LEU A 63 -11.21 1.57 -1.98
CA LEU A 63 -12.07 2.68 -1.58
C LEU A 63 -13.52 2.52 -2.08
N ARG A 64 -13.76 1.79 -3.15
CA ARG A 64 -15.11 1.41 -3.61
C ARG A 64 -15.75 0.36 -2.70
N GLY A 65 -15.00 -0.29 -1.83
CA GLY A 65 -15.47 -1.40 -1.00
C GLY A 65 -15.65 -2.70 -1.79
N ASP A 66 -15.06 -2.77 -2.97
CA ASP A 66 -15.21 -3.91 -3.88
C ASP A 66 -14.25 -5.04 -3.50
N THR A 67 -14.63 -6.27 -3.81
CA THR A 67 -13.88 -7.50 -3.57
C THR A 67 -13.85 -8.43 -4.78
N ASN A 68 -14.50 -8.02 -5.89
CA ASN A 68 -14.48 -8.72 -7.16
C ASN A 68 -13.49 -8.08 -8.12
N VAL A 69 -12.69 -8.89 -8.83
CA VAL A 69 -11.65 -8.41 -9.74
C VAL A 69 -12.17 -7.88 -11.08
N ALA A 70 -13.47 -7.99 -11.38
CA ALA A 70 -14.04 -7.58 -12.66
C ALA A 70 -13.72 -6.13 -13.00
N TRP A 71 -13.95 -5.20 -12.07
CA TRP A 71 -13.64 -3.79 -12.29
C TRP A 71 -12.14 -3.52 -12.49
N LEU A 72 -11.26 -4.24 -11.79
CA LEU A 72 -9.82 -4.15 -12.01
C LEU A 72 -9.45 -4.60 -13.44
N ARG A 73 -10.02 -5.72 -13.90
CA ARG A 73 -9.81 -6.26 -15.27
C ARG A 73 -10.29 -5.30 -16.34
N GLU A 74 -11.47 -4.70 -16.18
CA GLU A 74 -12.01 -3.67 -17.07
C GLU A 74 -11.05 -2.48 -17.23
N ASN A 75 -10.27 -2.20 -16.19
CA ASN A 75 -9.27 -1.15 -16.15
C ASN A 75 -7.84 -1.64 -16.47
N GLY A 76 -7.69 -2.86 -17.00
CA GLY A 76 -6.41 -3.42 -17.41
C GLY A 76 -5.47 -3.77 -16.25
N VAL A 77 -6.02 -4.06 -15.07
CA VAL A 77 -5.28 -4.45 -13.87
C VAL A 77 -5.61 -5.89 -13.51
N THR A 78 -4.59 -6.73 -13.42
CA THR A 78 -4.70 -8.19 -13.24
C THR A 78 -3.93 -8.71 -12.03
N ILE A 79 -3.47 -7.81 -11.15
CA ILE A 79 -2.58 -8.16 -10.03
C ILE A 79 -3.23 -9.02 -8.95
N TRP A 80 -4.55 -9.22 -9.01
CA TRP A 80 -5.33 -10.05 -8.10
C TRP A 80 -5.89 -11.33 -8.73
N ASP A 81 -5.66 -11.54 -10.03
CA ASP A 81 -6.27 -12.65 -10.80
C ASP A 81 -5.88 -14.04 -10.27
N GLU A 82 -4.65 -14.17 -9.75
CA GLU A 82 -4.12 -15.47 -9.25
C GLU A 82 -4.82 -15.97 -7.99
N TRP A 83 -5.47 -15.06 -7.24
CA TRP A 83 -6.19 -15.39 -5.99
C TRP A 83 -7.70 -15.45 -6.16
N ALA A 84 -8.23 -14.89 -7.26
CA ALA A 84 -9.67 -14.84 -7.49
C ALA A 84 -10.21 -16.21 -7.90
N ASN A 85 -11.42 -16.53 -7.42
CA ASN A 85 -12.13 -17.73 -7.90
C ASN A 85 -12.65 -17.53 -9.33
N GLU A 86 -13.34 -18.55 -9.89
CA GLU A 86 -13.86 -18.52 -11.26
C GLU A 86 -14.86 -17.37 -11.50
N GLN A 87 -15.55 -16.90 -10.46
CA GLN A 87 -16.49 -15.77 -10.51
C GLN A 87 -15.78 -14.42 -10.30
N GLY A 88 -14.46 -14.42 -10.07
CA GLY A 88 -13.67 -13.22 -9.82
C GLY A 88 -13.73 -12.73 -8.37
N GLU A 89 -14.27 -13.52 -7.45
CA GLU A 89 -14.42 -13.15 -6.04
C GLU A 89 -13.15 -13.49 -5.23
N LEU A 90 -12.86 -12.63 -4.26
CA LEU A 90 -11.71 -12.76 -3.34
C LEU A 90 -12.15 -12.96 -1.88
N GLY A 91 -13.46 -12.99 -1.61
CA GLY A 91 -13.99 -12.98 -0.25
C GLY A 91 -13.86 -11.59 0.40
N PRO A 92 -14.01 -11.50 1.74
CA PRO A 92 -14.13 -10.22 2.45
C PRO A 92 -12.79 -9.52 2.65
N VAL A 93 -11.99 -9.33 1.56
CA VAL A 93 -10.69 -8.66 1.59
C VAL A 93 -10.81 -7.14 1.80
N TYR A 94 -9.72 -6.44 1.82
CA TYR A 94 -9.51 -5.02 2.10
C TYR A 94 -10.69 -4.07 1.91
N GLY A 95 -11.29 -4.02 0.71
CA GLY A 95 -12.40 -3.12 0.40
C GLY A 95 -13.60 -3.35 1.30
N LYS A 96 -13.98 -4.61 1.51
CA LYS A 96 -15.06 -5.00 2.42
C LYS A 96 -14.77 -4.56 3.86
N GLN A 97 -13.57 -4.80 4.36
CA GLN A 97 -13.21 -4.45 5.72
C GLN A 97 -13.16 -2.92 5.92
N TRP A 98 -12.61 -2.17 4.97
CA TRP A 98 -12.50 -0.73 5.06
C TRP A 98 -13.86 -0.01 5.01
N ARG A 99 -14.79 -0.52 4.18
CA ARG A 99 -16.02 0.18 3.82
C ARG A 99 -17.29 -0.43 4.40
N SER A 100 -17.26 -1.66 4.84
CA SER A 100 -18.46 -2.40 5.26
C SER A 100 -18.13 -3.48 6.30
N TRP A 101 -17.36 -3.10 7.33
CA TRP A 101 -17.06 -3.98 8.46
C TRP A 101 -18.36 -4.37 9.18
N LEU A 102 -18.63 -5.67 9.32
CA LEU A 102 -19.82 -6.15 9.98
C LEU A 102 -19.65 -6.10 11.51
N ALA A 103 -20.51 -5.35 12.20
CA ALA A 103 -20.57 -5.32 13.65
C ALA A 103 -21.44 -6.47 14.19
N PRO A 104 -21.27 -6.87 15.48
CA PRO A 104 -22.02 -7.99 16.08
C PRO A 104 -23.54 -7.84 16.07
N ASP A 105 -24.06 -6.63 16.03
CA ASP A 105 -25.50 -6.32 15.96
C ASP A 105 -26.05 -6.26 14.52
N GLY A 106 -25.21 -6.55 13.52
CA GLY A 106 -25.58 -6.64 12.11
C GLY A 106 -25.46 -5.31 11.33
N HIS A 107 -25.14 -4.18 11.98
CA HIS A 107 -24.85 -2.97 11.20
C HIS A 107 -23.44 -2.99 10.57
N THR A 108 -23.26 -2.22 9.52
CA THR A 108 -21.96 -2.09 8.86
C THR A 108 -21.27 -0.78 9.23
N ILE A 109 -19.94 -0.84 9.41
CA ILE A 109 -19.09 0.29 9.76
C ILE A 109 -18.22 0.64 8.54
N ASP A 110 -18.35 1.87 8.04
CA ASP A 110 -17.43 2.45 7.06
C ASP A 110 -16.27 3.13 7.78
N GLN A 111 -15.15 2.41 7.92
CA GLN A 111 -13.96 2.89 8.61
C GLN A 111 -13.33 4.09 7.91
N ILE A 112 -13.38 4.16 6.56
CA ILE A 112 -12.82 5.27 5.77
C ILE A 112 -13.63 6.54 6.00
N ALA A 113 -14.97 6.47 5.89
CA ALA A 113 -15.84 7.62 6.16
C ALA A 113 -15.68 8.10 7.60
N HIS A 114 -15.59 7.18 8.57
CA HIS A 114 -15.36 7.49 9.97
C HIS A 114 -14.01 8.19 10.20
N ALA A 115 -12.93 7.72 9.55
CA ALA A 115 -11.61 8.34 9.65
C ALA A 115 -11.61 9.78 9.11
N ILE A 116 -12.28 10.04 7.97
CA ILE A 116 -12.46 11.39 7.41
C ILE A 116 -13.22 12.29 8.40
N GLU A 117 -14.31 11.78 8.98
CA GLU A 117 -15.09 12.54 9.95
C GLU A 117 -14.27 12.87 11.20
N GLN A 118 -13.50 11.93 11.73
CA GLN A 118 -12.62 12.13 12.86
C GLN A 118 -11.54 13.17 12.57
N LEU A 119 -10.87 13.09 11.41
CA LEU A 119 -9.86 14.07 11.00
C LEU A 119 -10.41 15.49 10.92
N ARG A 120 -11.66 15.67 10.45
CA ARG A 120 -12.30 16.96 10.34
C ARG A 120 -12.76 17.52 11.68
N ARG A 121 -13.26 16.68 12.59
CA ARG A 121 -13.86 17.11 13.86
C ARG A 121 -12.87 17.13 15.02
N ASN A 122 -11.94 16.18 15.06
CA ASN A 122 -10.99 15.99 16.16
C ASN A 122 -9.66 15.44 15.63
N PRO A 123 -8.88 16.28 14.90
CA PRO A 123 -7.60 15.84 14.30
C PRO A 123 -6.57 15.36 15.31
N ASP A 124 -6.67 15.76 16.58
CA ASP A 124 -5.77 15.32 17.67
C ASP A 124 -6.13 13.93 18.23
N SER A 125 -7.18 13.29 17.69
CA SER A 125 -7.59 11.96 18.13
C SER A 125 -6.49 10.92 17.88
N ARG A 126 -6.24 10.06 18.87
CA ARG A 126 -5.34 8.91 18.77
C ARG A 126 -6.04 7.65 18.25
N ARG A 127 -7.31 7.77 17.82
CA ARG A 127 -8.20 6.67 17.43
C ARG A 127 -8.53 6.66 15.94
N ILE A 128 -7.79 7.40 15.14
CA ILE A 128 -8.01 7.48 13.69
C ILE A 128 -7.23 6.32 13.05
N MET A 129 -7.85 5.15 13.07
CA MET A 129 -7.27 3.90 12.59
C MET A 129 -8.25 3.19 11.64
N VAL A 130 -7.70 2.46 10.68
CA VAL A 130 -8.42 1.57 9.77
C VAL A 130 -7.76 0.21 9.80
N SER A 131 -8.52 -0.85 10.01
CA SER A 131 -8.04 -2.23 10.04
C SER A 131 -8.67 -3.04 8.92
N ALA A 132 -7.83 -3.82 8.22
CA ALA A 132 -8.29 -4.88 7.34
C ALA A 132 -8.22 -6.26 8.01
N TRP A 133 -7.57 -6.35 9.18
CA TRP A 133 -7.39 -7.61 9.90
C TRP A 133 -8.61 -7.93 10.77
N ASN A 134 -9.60 -8.58 10.16
CA ASN A 134 -10.80 -9.06 10.84
C ASN A 134 -10.66 -10.54 11.18
N VAL A 135 -10.32 -10.83 12.45
CA VAL A 135 -10.05 -12.20 12.91
C VAL A 135 -11.23 -13.17 12.64
N GLY A 136 -12.45 -12.66 12.64
CA GLY A 136 -13.65 -13.46 12.42
C GLY A 136 -13.88 -13.88 10.95
N GLU A 137 -13.21 -13.21 9.99
CA GLU A 137 -13.43 -13.44 8.54
C GLU A 137 -12.13 -13.83 7.79
N LEU A 138 -11.02 -14.04 8.48
CA LEU A 138 -9.72 -14.32 7.81
C LEU A 138 -9.76 -15.57 6.93
N GLU A 139 -10.42 -16.63 7.39
CA GLU A 139 -10.51 -17.91 6.67
C GLU A 139 -11.39 -17.84 5.40
N GLU A 140 -12.21 -16.80 5.28
CA GLU A 140 -13.07 -16.55 4.12
C GLU A 140 -12.35 -15.73 3.04
N MET A 141 -11.16 -15.16 3.34
CA MET A 141 -10.37 -14.35 2.43
C MET A 141 -9.48 -15.22 1.56
N ALA A 142 -9.51 -15.00 0.24
CA ALA A 142 -8.60 -15.66 -0.69
C ALA A 142 -7.11 -15.38 -0.36
N LEU A 143 -6.84 -14.19 0.20
CA LEU A 143 -5.54 -13.79 0.72
C LEU A 143 -5.73 -12.94 1.98
N MET A 144 -5.22 -13.41 3.11
CA MET A 144 -5.23 -12.66 4.37
C MET A 144 -4.44 -11.34 4.23
N PRO A 145 -4.94 -10.20 4.74
CA PRO A 145 -4.35 -8.89 4.52
C PRO A 145 -2.88 -8.79 4.93
N CYS A 146 -1.99 -8.46 4.01
CA CYS A 146 -0.58 -8.19 4.28
C CYS A 146 -0.41 -6.83 4.97
N HIS A 147 -0.96 -5.76 4.42
CA HIS A 147 -1.07 -4.45 5.06
C HIS A 147 -2.30 -4.44 5.97
N ALA A 148 -2.07 -4.79 7.23
CA ALA A 148 -3.11 -5.17 8.18
C ALA A 148 -3.90 -3.99 8.75
N LEU A 149 -3.22 -2.88 9.03
CA LEU A 149 -3.84 -1.67 9.58
C LEU A 149 -3.00 -0.44 9.29
N PHE A 150 -3.65 0.73 9.32
CA PHE A 150 -2.97 2.01 9.27
C PHE A 150 -3.62 3.01 10.23
N GLN A 151 -2.83 3.99 10.65
CA GLN A 151 -3.22 5.04 11.59
C GLN A 151 -2.82 6.40 11.04
N PHE A 152 -3.69 7.39 11.25
CA PHE A 152 -3.39 8.78 10.95
C PHE A 152 -2.97 9.57 12.18
N TYR A 153 -2.13 10.57 11.93
CA TYR A 153 -1.64 11.52 12.91
C TYR A 153 -1.56 12.91 12.30
N VAL A 154 -2.09 13.90 13.00
CA VAL A 154 -2.05 15.30 12.56
C VAL A 154 -1.14 16.10 13.49
N ALA A 155 -0.22 16.86 12.91
CA ALA A 155 0.61 17.83 13.64
C ALA A 155 0.90 19.03 12.76
N SER A 156 0.75 20.22 13.32
CA SER A 156 1.03 21.49 12.60
C SER A 156 0.34 21.60 11.24
N GLY A 157 -0.93 21.17 11.16
CA GLY A 157 -1.72 21.18 9.93
C GLY A 157 -1.33 20.11 8.89
N ARG A 158 -0.51 19.13 9.26
CA ARG A 158 -0.05 18.07 8.36
C ARG A 158 -0.53 16.70 8.79
N LEU A 159 -0.96 15.93 7.79
CA LEU A 159 -1.43 14.56 7.95
C LEU A 159 -0.31 13.57 7.66
N SER A 160 0.02 12.75 8.64
CA SER A 160 0.92 11.61 8.49
C SER A 160 0.14 10.30 8.59
N CYS A 161 0.61 9.27 7.90
CA CYS A 161 0.05 7.93 7.94
C CYS A 161 1.11 6.93 8.36
N GLN A 162 0.79 6.06 9.33
CA GLN A 162 1.60 4.90 9.64
C GLN A 162 0.90 3.63 9.19
N LEU A 163 1.55 2.87 8.32
CA LEU A 163 1.12 1.55 7.87
C LEU A 163 1.86 0.46 8.64
N TYR A 164 1.14 -0.54 9.15
CA TYR A 164 1.70 -1.81 9.58
C TYR A 164 1.42 -2.90 8.55
N GLN A 165 2.47 -3.46 7.98
CA GLN A 165 2.44 -4.54 7.00
C GLN A 165 3.05 -5.80 7.63
N ARG A 166 2.20 -6.78 8.00
CA ARG A 166 2.61 -8.00 8.71
C ARG A 166 3.55 -8.91 7.93
N SER A 167 3.38 -8.92 6.60
CA SER A 167 4.15 -9.73 5.66
C SER A 167 4.50 -8.85 4.45
N ALA A 168 5.79 -8.71 4.16
CA ALA A 168 6.28 -7.70 3.25
C ALA A 168 7.34 -8.26 2.28
N ASP A 169 6.90 -8.63 1.07
CA ASP A 169 7.81 -8.88 -0.05
C ASP A 169 8.47 -7.55 -0.46
N VAL A 170 9.74 -7.41 -0.11
CA VAL A 170 10.48 -6.16 -0.31
C VAL A 170 10.68 -5.86 -1.78
N PHE A 171 10.80 -6.89 -2.63
CA PHE A 171 11.09 -6.65 -4.05
C PHE A 171 9.86 -6.29 -4.87
N LEU A 172 8.75 -7.03 -4.76
CA LEU A 172 7.53 -6.79 -5.54
C LEU A 172 6.48 -5.95 -4.78
N GLY A 173 6.11 -6.37 -3.57
CA GLY A 173 4.96 -5.81 -2.84
C GLY A 173 5.23 -4.45 -2.20
N VAL A 174 6.29 -4.30 -1.42
CA VAL A 174 6.58 -3.07 -0.65
C VAL A 174 6.60 -1.80 -1.50
N PRO A 175 7.18 -1.78 -2.72
CA PRO A 175 7.11 -0.60 -3.59
C PRO A 175 5.70 -0.15 -3.93
N PHE A 176 4.79 -1.09 -4.19
CA PHE A 176 3.38 -0.83 -4.45
C PHE A 176 2.67 -0.28 -3.21
N ASN A 177 2.89 -0.92 -2.06
CA ASN A 177 2.23 -0.51 -0.81
C ASN A 177 2.69 0.88 -0.36
N ILE A 178 3.97 1.22 -0.47
CA ILE A 178 4.48 2.57 -0.17
C ILE A 178 3.80 3.61 -1.08
N ALA A 179 3.75 3.36 -2.38
CA ALA A 179 3.10 4.28 -3.32
C ALA A 179 1.59 4.41 -3.07
N SER A 180 0.89 3.30 -2.82
CA SER A 180 -0.54 3.27 -2.53
C SER A 180 -0.89 4.06 -1.26
N TYR A 181 -0.18 3.83 -0.16
CA TYR A 181 -0.45 4.55 1.10
C TYR A 181 0.04 6.00 1.11
N ALA A 182 1.07 6.34 0.32
CA ALA A 182 1.42 7.72 0.07
C ALA A 182 0.28 8.44 -0.68
N LEU A 183 -0.26 7.83 -1.74
CA LEU A 183 -1.41 8.37 -2.47
C LEU A 183 -2.63 8.51 -1.57
N LEU A 184 -2.96 7.49 -0.78
CA LEU A 184 -4.05 7.54 0.20
C LEU A 184 -3.88 8.70 1.18
N THR A 185 -2.65 8.93 1.68
CA THR A 185 -2.35 10.04 2.59
C THR A 185 -2.61 11.39 1.95
N HIS A 186 -2.20 11.59 0.69
CA HIS A 186 -2.50 12.81 -0.07
C HIS A 186 -4.00 13.02 -0.29
N MET A 187 -4.75 11.95 -0.62
CA MET A 187 -6.21 12.01 -0.81
C MET A 187 -6.92 12.41 0.50
N PHE A 188 -6.56 11.79 1.62
CA PHE A 188 -7.10 12.15 2.94
C PHE A 188 -6.75 13.58 3.34
N ALA A 189 -5.49 14.00 3.11
CA ALA A 189 -5.06 15.36 3.39
C ALA A 189 -5.90 16.38 2.61
N GLN A 190 -6.07 16.20 1.29
CA GLN A 190 -6.89 17.07 0.46
C GLN A 190 -8.36 17.10 0.93
N GLN A 191 -8.94 15.95 1.29
CA GLN A 191 -10.32 15.85 1.74
C GLN A 191 -10.56 16.50 3.11
N CYS A 192 -9.53 16.64 3.93
CA CYS A 192 -9.60 17.18 5.29
C CYS A 192 -8.96 18.58 5.44
N ASP A 193 -8.63 19.27 4.35
CA ASP A 193 -7.95 20.58 4.35
C ASP A 193 -6.63 20.58 5.13
N LEU A 194 -5.87 19.49 5.01
CA LEU A 194 -4.55 19.29 5.61
C LEU A 194 -3.48 19.19 4.53
N GLU A 195 -2.22 19.49 4.90
CA GLU A 195 -1.07 19.23 4.06
C GLU A 195 -0.55 17.81 4.29
N PRO A 196 0.03 17.14 3.27
CA PRO A 196 0.71 15.87 3.49
C PRO A 196 1.93 16.02 4.40
N GLY A 197 2.08 15.10 5.37
CA GLY A 197 3.19 15.02 6.31
C GLY A 197 4.17 13.91 5.94
N GLU A 198 4.17 12.83 6.72
CA GLU A 198 5.02 11.65 6.51
C GLU A 198 4.20 10.40 6.22
N LEU A 199 4.73 9.52 5.38
CA LEU A 199 4.36 8.11 5.39
C LEU A 199 5.39 7.34 6.22
N VAL A 200 4.92 6.65 7.26
CA VAL A 200 5.71 5.73 8.08
C VAL A 200 5.30 4.31 7.73
N TRP A 201 6.15 3.59 7.04
CA TRP A 201 5.95 2.18 6.74
C TRP A 201 6.63 1.31 7.80
N THR A 202 5.90 0.39 8.40
CA THR A 202 6.42 -0.55 9.41
C THR A 202 6.16 -1.97 8.92
N GLY A 203 7.23 -2.74 8.72
CA GLY A 203 7.17 -4.14 8.33
C GLY A 203 7.17 -5.06 9.56
N GLY A 204 6.40 -6.13 9.51
CA GLY A 204 6.53 -7.30 10.37
C GLY A 204 7.61 -8.24 9.81
N ASP A 205 7.20 -9.41 9.30
CA ASP A 205 8.10 -10.29 8.54
C ASP A 205 8.39 -9.62 7.18
N THR A 206 9.59 -9.08 7.06
CA THR A 206 10.03 -8.31 5.90
C THR A 206 11.08 -9.12 5.17
N HIS A 207 10.75 -9.59 3.96
CA HIS A 207 11.51 -10.64 3.32
C HIS A 207 11.80 -10.35 1.84
N LEU A 208 12.85 -11.01 1.37
CA LEU A 208 13.26 -11.11 -0.01
C LEU A 208 13.23 -12.59 -0.41
N TYR A 209 12.41 -12.95 -1.39
CA TYR A 209 12.36 -14.31 -1.91
C TYR A 209 13.70 -14.74 -2.52
N LEU A 210 14.07 -16.02 -2.36
CA LEU A 210 15.36 -16.52 -2.84
C LEU A 210 15.47 -16.46 -4.37
N ASN A 211 14.35 -16.54 -5.08
CA ASN A 211 14.30 -16.38 -6.54
C ASN A 211 14.31 -14.91 -7.02
N HIS A 212 14.41 -13.94 -6.09
CA HIS A 212 14.53 -12.51 -6.38
C HIS A 212 15.93 -11.94 -6.09
N LEU A 213 16.91 -12.76 -5.67
CA LEU A 213 18.20 -12.27 -5.23
C LEU A 213 18.98 -11.55 -6.33
N GLU A 214 19.00 -12.11 -7.55
CA GLU A 214 19.66 -11.49 -8.71
C GLU A 214 19.00 -10.16 -9.10
N GLN A 215 17.68 -10.08 -9.07
CA GLN A 215 16.91 -8.88 -9.36
C GLN A 215 17.15 -7.80 -8.30
N ALA A 216 17.25 -8.19 -7.03
CA ALA A 216 17.58 -7.29 -5.94
C ALA A 216 19.01 -6.74 -6.08
N ASP A 217 19.99 -7.60 -6.38
CA ASP A 217 21.38 -7.19 -6.61
C ASP A 217 21.47 -6.21 -7.82
N LEU A 218 20.73 -6.48 -8.90
CA LEU A 218 20.63 -5.56 -10.03
C LEU A 218 20.03 -4.20 -9.61
N GLN A 219 18.95 -4.20 -8.82
CA GLN A 219 18.33 -2.96 -8.33
C GLN A 219 19.26 -2.19 -7.38
N LEU A 220 19.98 -2.89 -6.51
CA LEU A 220 20.95 -2.30 -5.56
C LEU A 220 22.15 -1.65 -6.25
N ALA A 221 22.51 -2.09 -7.46
CA ALA A 221 23.58 -1.48 -8.28
C ALA A 221 23.13 -0.18 -8.97
N ARG A 222 21.85 0.17 -8.95
CA ARG A 222 21.31 1.36 -9.62
C ARG A 222 21.29 2.57 -8.68
N THR A 223 21.56 3.75 -9.26
CA THR A 223 21.46 5.03 -8.56
C THR A 223 20.02 5.55 -8.65
N PRO A 224 19.37 5.93 -7.53
CA PRO A 224 18.05 6.55 -7.56
C PRO A 224 18.07 7.89 -8.31
N LEU A 225 17.03 8.15 -9.07
CA LEU A 225 16.74 9.44 -9.70
C LEU A 225 15.91 10.31 -8.73
N PRO A 226 15.73 11.62 -9.02
CA PRO A 226 14.85 12.49 -8.23
C PRO A 226 13.43 11.91 -8.10
N LEU A 227 12.78 12.20 -6.96
CA LEU A 227 11.40 11.80 -6.75
C LEU A 227 10.46 12.64 -7.62
N PRO A 228 9.40 12.03 -8.17
CA PRO A 228 8.33 12.78 -8.83
C PRO A 228 7.52 13.58 -7.81
N ARG A 229 6.65 14.45 -8.31
CA ARG A 229 5.62 15.13 -7.51
C ARG A 229 4.26 14.57 -7.89
N LEU A 230 3.37 14.46 -6.91
CA LEU A 230 1.96 14.16 -7.17
C LEU A 230 1.20 15.47 -7.37
N ALA A 231 0.50 15.60 -8.50
CA ALA A 231 -0.54 16.59 -8.71
C ALA A 231 -1.91 15.91 -8.64
N ILE A 232 -2.83 16.47 -7.86
CA ILE A 232 -4.24 16.04 -7.81
C ILE A 232 -5.06 17.15 -8.46
N HIS A 233 -5.59 16.88 -9.65
CA HIS A 233 -6.22 17.91 -10.50
C HIS A 233 -7.64 18.29 -10.06
N ARG A 234 -8.29 17.41 -9.31
CA ARG A 234 -9.67 17.61 -8.84
C ARG A 234 -9.77 17.28 -7.35
N ARG A 235 -10.63 18.01 -6.66
CA ARG A 235 -11.11 17.65 -5.33
C ARG A 235 -12.58 17.23 -5.45
N PRO A 236 -12.90 15.94 -5.47
CA PRO A 236 -14.28 15.47 -5.49
C PRO A 236 -14.99 15.74 -4.16
N ARG A 237 -16.32 15.54 -4.13
CA ARG A 237 -17.12 15.77 -2.91
C ARG A 237 -16.74 14.81 -1.78
N THR A 238 -16.38 13.58 -2.14
CA THR A 238 -15.96 12.55 -1.20
C THR A 238 -14.70 11.85 -1.71
N ILE A 239 -13.96 11.19 -0.81
CA ILE A 239 -12.78 10.41 -1.15
C ILE A 239 -13.10 9.23 -2.09
N PHE A 240 -14.36 8.83 -2.18
CA PHE A 240 -14.85 7.70 -2.97
C PHE A 240 -15.10 8.04 -4.45
N GLU A 241 -15.04 9.32 -4.80
CA GLU A 241 -15.34 9.84 -6.14
C GLU A 241 -14.10 10.23 -6.94
N TYR A 242 -12.89 9.89 -6.43
CA TYR A 242 -11.68 10.04 -7.25
C TYR A 242 -11.65 9.03 -8.37
N ASP A 243 -11.11 9.46 -9.51
CA ASP A 243 -10.82 8.64 -10.67
C ASP A 243 -9.31 8.62 -10.95
N TYR A 244 -8.87 7.72 -11.81
CA TYR A 244 -7.46 7.59 -12.18
C TYR A 244 -6.89 8.88 -12.77
N GLU A 245 -7.68 9.58 -13.59
CA GLU A 245 -7.34 10.81 -14.29
C GLU A 245 -7.16 12.02 -13.35
N ASP A 246 -7.59 11.92 -12.11
CA ASP A 246 -7.36 12.97 -11.10
C ASP A 246 -5.90 13.04 -10.66
N PHE A 247 -5.08 12.03 -10.93
CA PHE A 247 -3.73 11.91 -10.44
C PHE A 247 -2.69 11.98 -11.55
N GLU A 248 -1.72 12.90 -11.40
CA GLU A 248 -0.57 13.01 -12.26
C GLU A 248 0.72 12.90 -11.45
N PHE A 249 1.62 12.03 -11.88
CA PHE A 249 2.95 11.87 -11.30
C PHE A 249 3.96 12.67 -12.13
N VAL A 250 4.10 13.94 -11.81
CA VAL A 250 4.89 14.93 -12.56
C VAL A 250 6.38 14.61 -12.43
N ASN A 251 7.08 14.57 -13.57
CA ASN A 251 8.50 14.28 -13.66
C ASN A 251 8.88 12.88 -13.13
N TYR A 252 8.03 11.87 -13.33
CA TYR A 252 8.39 10.50 -12.99
C TYR A 252 9.39 9.93 -14.00
N GLU A 253 10.66 10.09 -13.69
CA GLU A 253 11.76 9.43 -14.40
C GLU A 253 12.14 8.14 -13.66
N HIS A 254 12.42 7.07 -14.40
CA HIS A 254 12.72 5.78 -13.82
C HIS A 254 13.66 4.96 -14.72
N LEU A 255 14.42 4.07 -14.11
CA LEU A 255 15.19 3.06 -14.82
C LEU A 255 14.25 1.93 -15.27
N ALA A 256 14.73 1.12 -16.21
CA ALA A 256 13.96 0.02 -16.78
C ALA A 256 13.36 -0.91 -15.71
N ALA A 257 12.20 -1.47 -15.98
CA ALA A 257 11.57 -2.48 -15.12
C ALA A 257 12.52 -3.68 -14.91
N ILE A 258 12.44 -4.27 -13.73
CA ILE A 258 13.10 -5.54 -13.43
C ILE A 258 11.99 -6.55 -13.18
N LYS A 259 11.87 -7.53 -14.07
CA LYS A 259 10.87 -8.59 -13.95
C LYS A 259 11.32 -9.61 -12.91
N ALA A 260 10.38 -10.10 -12.10
CA ALA A 260 10.58 -11.20 -11.17
C ALA A 260 9.32 -12.08 -11.12
N PRO A 261 9.45 -13.38 -10.85
CA PRO A 261 8.30 -14.27 -10.69
C PRO A 261 7.53 -13.91 -9.41
N VAL A 262 6.20 -14.02 -9.44
CA VAL A 262 5.36 -13.92 -8.24
C VAL A 262 5.44 -15.24 -7.49
N ALA A 263 5.59 -15.19 -6.16
CA ALA A 263 5.52 -16.37 -5.30
C ALA A 263 4.06 -16.54 -4.84
N VAL A 264 3.40 -17.62 -5.26
CA VAL A 264 1.98 -17.96 -5.01
C VAL A 264 1.85 -19.26 -4.23
#